data_e37c89d1a0e232398b15c8047c3b638b
#
_entry.id   e37c89d1a0e232398b15c8047c3b638b
#
_cell.length_a   1.000
_cell.length_b   1.000
_cell.length_c   1.000
_cell.angle_alpha   90.00
_cell.angle_beta   90.00
_cell.angle_gamma   90.00
#
_symmetry.space_group_name_H-M   'P 1'
#
loop_
_entity.id
_entity.type
_entity.pdbx_description
1 polymer ?
#
loop_
_entity_poly.entity_id
_entity_poly.type
_entity_poly.pdbx_seq_one_letter_code
_entity_poly.pdbx_strand_id
1 'polypeptide(L)'
;MNQKGYEIFKRSLYSFLVVFLLLCQTVFAADFSKVMILHTNDTHGFVMGDDKHIGMPIISQIKKEMEAKGYNVIMLDAGDIIQGNILAKYDKGQSCIKLMNSIGYDAAAIGNHEFDYGLDVLNERMREAKFPFISSNIIDNNTENTFVKPYTILEKEYGKIGIIGLTTPETKTSALPENVATLNFLEGKVLMASTQMYVSKMIAEKCDLIIALGHLGSKDSCMGSRSEDVIANVNGIDIFIDGHDHLVKNNIVGHALQVETGSFTEHLGCIVYEDGKWTEKMISLGEYTKADRNVEKLVNNASYNVDLHLSTIVGDAVNDMSGEFMPGLRNQEMAMGDFCSDAILWQSNQILGQDKKADGCIVNGGAIRTGFNAGKIKVKDIQSVFPFDNEMWVLTIKGSKLLEIIEASTQNTPSAMGGFPQVSGIEYTLNLTVPYQKGPQYPRSMYYAPSAPGSRVTINSVGGKAFDPDAEYRIVVNDFIKAGGDSYTGLTAKDAIISAENLGLLDSECLQKYITDRLHGKITPEYSKVQGRIKIIS
;
A
#
# COMPACT_ATOMS: atom_id res chain seq x y z
N MET A 1 36.06 -52.34 45.17
CA MET A 1 36.59 -51.97 43.84
C MET A 1 37.93 -51.28 44.09
N ASN A 2 39.05 -51.82 43.60
CA ASN A 2 40.33 -51.19 43.82
C ASN A 2 40.50 -49.94 42.91
N GLN A 3 41.41 -49.06 43.28
CA GLN A 3 41.60 -47.74 42.63
C GLN A 3 41.79 -47.84 41.09
N LYS A 4 42.39 -48.93 40.60
CA LYS A 4 42.55 -49.23 39.19
C LYS A 4 41.22 -49.51 38.46
N GLY A 5 40.30 -50.21 39.11
CA GLY A 5 38.94 -50.49 38.55
C GLY A 5 38.08 -49.24 38.48
N TYR A 6 38.24 -48.31 39.43
CA TYR A 6 37.53 -47.02 39.42
C TYR A 6 37.99 -46.10 38.27
N GLU A 7 39.28 -46.04 37.99
CA GLU A 7 39.85 -45.25 36.90
C GLU A 7 39.44 -45.81 35.51
N ILE A 8 39.41 -47.13 35.35
CA ILE A 8 38.96 -47.77 34.10
C ILE A 8 37.46 -47.51 33.89
N PHE A 9 36.63 -47.58 34.92
CA PHE A 9 35.21 -47.29 34.86
C PHE A 9 34.93 -45.82 34.53
N LYS A 10 35.68 -44.88 35.14
CA LYS A 10 35.61 -43.45 34.83
C LYS A 10 35.98 -43.17 33.39
N ARG A 11 37.03 -43.73 32.87
CA ARG A 11 37.45 -43.56 31.44
C ARG A 11 36.44 -44.12 30.48
N SER A 12 35.87 -45.29 30.76
CA SER A 12 34.79 -45.89 29.97
C SER A 12 33.54 -45.04 29.99
N LEU A 13 33.15 -44.51 31.16
CA LEU A 13 31.98 -43.62 31.30
C LEU A 13 32.17 -42.28 30.55
N TYR A 14 33.39 -41.69 30.65
CA TYR A 14 33.74 -40.49 29.88
C TYR A 14 33.74 -40.72 28.36
N SER A 15 34.29 -41.87 27.93
CA SER A 15 34.28 -42.23 26.50
C SER A 15 32.84 -42.47 26.00
N PHE A 16 32.00 -43.09 26.81
CA PHE A 16 30.56 -43.33 26.50
C PHE A 16 29.77 -41.99 26.45
N LEU A 17 30.06 -41.08 27.40
CA LEU A 17 29.42 -39.75 27.41
C LEU A 17 29.88 -38.88 26.22
N VAL A 18 31.14 -38.95 25.84
CA VAL A 18 31.67 -38.22 24.68
C VAL A 18 31.11 -38.80 23.38
N VAL A 19 31.04 -40.12 23.25
CA VAL A 19 30.41 -40.78 22.08
C VAL A 19 28.89 -40.52 22.03
N PHE A 20 28.19 -40.48 23.20
CA PHE A 20 26.77 -40.14 23.27
C PHE A 20 26.53 -38.66 22.92
N LEU A 21 27.38 -37.74 23.39
CA LEU A 21 27.33 -36.32 22.99
C LEU A 21 27.66 -36.07 21.51
N LEU A 22 28.56 -36.90 20.92
CA LEU A 22 28.86 -36.84 19.49
C LEU A 22 27.75 -37.46 18.61
N LEU A 23 26.98 -38.43 19.13
CA LEU A 23 25.83 -39.04 18.44
C LEU A 23 24.56 -38.20 18.53
N CYS A 24 24.49 -37.22 19.45
CA CYS A 24 23.34 -36.30 19.58
C CYS A 24 23.41 -35.05 18.71
N GLN A 25 24.42 -34.90 17.88
CA GLN A 25 24.49 -33.84 16.86
C GLN A 25 24.30 -34.44 15.46
N THR A 26 23.21 -35.13 15.20
CA THR A 26 22.73 -35.26 13.83
C THR A 26 22.21 -33.86 13.44
N VAL A 27 23.08 -33.07 12.83
CA VAL A 27 22.66 -31.93 12.04
C VAL A 27 21.83 -32.53 10.90
N PHE A 28 20.52 -32.60 11.06
CA PHE A 28 19.65 -32.89 9.93
C PHE A 28 19.84 -31.73 8.95
N ALA A 29 20.32 -32.01 7.74
CA ALA A 29 20.28 -31.05 6.66
C ALA A 29 18.81 -30.64 6.43
N ALA A 30 18.57 -29.37 6.21
CA ALA A 30 17.22 -28.90 5.92
C ALA A 30 16.65 -29.61 4.68
N ASP A 31 15.42 -30.10 4.79
CA ASP A 31 14.72 -30.75 3.67
C ASP A 31 13.49 -29.92 3.28
N PHE A 32 13.65 -29.12 2.24
CA PHE A 32 12.60 -28.28 1.70
C PHE A 32 11.76 -28.94 0.60
N SER A 33 11.99 -30.22 0.26
CA SER A 33 11.29 -30.92 -0.83
C SER A 33 9.77 -30.99 -0.69
N LYS A 34 9.27 -30.84 0.54
CA LYS A 34 7.84 -30.77 0.86
C LYS A 34 7.45 -29.44 1.52
N VAL A 35 8.24 -28.42 1.37
CA VAL A 35 7.89 -27.07 1.81
C VAL A 35 7.21 -26.32 0.68
N MET A 36 6.12 -25.64 1.02
CA MET A 36 5.39 -24.76 0.12
C MET A 36 5.17 -23.43 0.83
N ILE A 37 5.56 -22.34 0.18
CA ILE A 37 5.30 -21.00 0.68
C ILE A 37 4.17 -20.41 -0.14
N LEU A 38 3.02 -20.18 0.49
CA LEU A 38 1.92 -19.44 -0.09
C LEU A 38 2.05 -17.98 0.34
N HIS A 39 1.81 -17.05 -0.57
CA HIS A 39 1.91 -15.65 -0.23
C HIS A 39 0.87 -14.79 -0.93
N THR A 40 0.52 -13.69 -0.27
CA THR A 40 -0.33 -12.62 -0.74
C THR A 40 0.38 -11.27 -0.52
N ASN A 41 -0.04 -10.24 -1.21
CA ASN A 41 0.34 -8.86 -1.03
C ASN A 41 -0.81 -7.96 -1.49
N ASP A 42 -0.86 -6.72 -1.01
CA ASP A 42 -1.79 -5.69 -1.46
C ASP A 42 -3.25 -6.20 -1.52
N THR A 43 -3.66 -6.93 -0.48
CA THR A 43 -5.01 -7.51 -0.44
C THR A 43 -6.08 -6.44 -0.25
N HIS A 44 -5.74 -5.30 0.40
CA HIS A 44 -6.60 -4.13 0.55
C HIS A 44 -8.05 -4.45 0.96
N GLY A 45 -8.21 -5.47 1.82
CA GLY A 45 -9.53 -5.89 2.28
C GLY A 45 -10.41 -6.59 1.24
N PHE A 46 -9.89 -6.95 0.06
CA PHE A 46 -10.58 -7.76 -0.94
C PHE A 46 -10.58 -9.23 -0.51
N VAL A 47 -11.41 -9.52 0.49
CA VAL A 47 -11.46 -10.84 1.13
C VAL A 47 -12.52 -11.76 0.51
N MET A 48 -13.49 -11.20 -0.24
CA MET A 48 -14.49 -11.97 -0.97
C MET A 48 -13.95 -12.40 -2.33
N GLY A 49 -14.29 -13.64 -2.77
CA GLY A 49 -14.11 -14.06 -4.15
C GLY A 49 -15.23 -13.52 -5.05
N ASP A 50 -14.88 -13.15 -6.27
CA ASP A 50 -15.82 -12.73 -7.32
C ASP A 50 -15.31 -13.16 -8.72
N ASP A 51 -15.73 -12.49 -9.79
CA ASP A 51 -15.31 -12.77 -11.16
C ASP A 51 -13.88 -12.30 -11.49
N LYS A 52 -13.19 -11.62 -10.56
CA LYS A 52 -11.80 -11.13 -10.69
C LYS A 52 -10.87 -11.60 -9.59
N HIS A 53 -11.40 -11.91 -8.41
CA HIS A 53 -10.65 -12.15 -7.20
C HIS A 53 -10.88 -13.57 -6.68
N ILE A 54 -9.80 -14.27 -6.31
CA ILE A 54 -9.87 -15.62 -5.72
C ILE A 54 -10.59 -15.57 -4.38
N GLY A 55 -10.26 -14.58 -3.54
CA GLY A 55 -10.80 -14.40 -2.20
C GLY A 55 -10.24 -15.35 -1.13
N MET A 56 -10.28 -14.89 0.10
CA MET A 56 -9.72 -15.59 1.28
C MET A 56 -10.32 -16.98 1.53
N PRO A 57 -11.63 -17.26 1.27
CA PRO A 57 -12.18 -18.61 1.46
C PRO A 57 -11.55 -19.67 0.55
N ILE A 58 -11.24 -19.33 -0.71
CA ILE A 58 -10.58 -20.24 -1.65
C ILE A 58 -9.11 -20.38 -1.29
N ILE A 59 -8.43 -19.28 -0.95
CA ILE A 59 -7.03 -19.28 -0.48
C ILE A 59 -6.88 -20.22 0.74
N SER A 60 -7.78 -20.13 1.71
CA SER A 60 -7.80 -21.03 2.86
C SER A 60 -7.97 -22.51 2.47
N GLN A 61 -8.86 -22.78 1.52
CA GLN A 61 -9.09 -24.13 1.05
C GLN A 61 -7.87 -24.70 0.31
N ILE A 62 -7.19 -23.91 -0.51
CA ILE A 62 -5.94 -24.28 -1.18
C ILE A 62 -4.89 -24.68 -0.15
N LYS A 63 -4.65 -23.85 0.89
CA LYS A 63 -3.72 -24.17 1.97
C LYS A 63 -4.03 -25.54 2.59
N LYS A 64 -5.28 -25.78 2.99
CA LYS A 64 -5.72 -27.08 3.57
C LYS A 64 -5.52 -28.25 2.62
N GLU A 65 -5.77 -28.08 1.33
CA GLU A 65 -5.56 -29.14 0.35
C GLU A 65 -4.08 -29.46 0.16
N MET A 66 -3.20 -28.46 0.23
CA MET A 66 -1.75 -28.69 0.13
C MET A 66 -1.22 -29.37 1.40
N GLU A 67 -1.67 -28.93 2.59
CA GLU A 67 -1.37 -29.61 3.86
C GLU A 67 -1.84 -31.07 3.83
N ALA A 68 -3.05 -31.35 3.33
CA ALA A 68 -3.58 -32.71 3.17
C ALA A 68 -2.79 -33.58 2.18
N LYS A 69 -2.12 -32.96 1.19
CA LYS A 69 -1.17 -33.64 0.28
C LYS A 69 0.21 -33.89 0.92
N GLY A 70 0.41 -33.44 2.16
CA GLY A 70 1.65 -33.64 2.92
C GLY A 70 2.69 -32.54 2.73
N TYR A 71 2.31 -31.37 2.21
CA TYR A 71 3.18 -30.20 2.20
C TYR A 71 3.20 -29.52 3.57
N ASN A 72 4.37 -29.04 3.96
CA ASN A 72 4.54 -28.10 5.05
C ASN A 72 4.30 -26.68 4.51
N VAL A 73 3.11 -26.15 4.73
CA VAL A 73 2.71 -24.86 4.16
C VAL A 73 3.08 -23.74 5.11
N ILE A 74 3.78 -22.72 4.58
CA ILE A 74 4.06 -21.44 5.22
C ILE A 74 3.21 -20.41 4.50
N MET A 75 2.49 -19.55 5.23
CA MET A 75 1.60 -18.54 4.67
C MET A 75 2.08 -17.14 5.08
N LEU A 76 2.43 -16.30 4.09
CA LEU A 76 3.01 -14.97 4.27
C LEU A 76 2.20 -13.88 3.57
N ASP A 77 2.28 -12.65 4.08
CA ASP A 77 1.68 -11.48 3.44
C ASP A 77 2.68 -10.32 3.37
N ALA A 78 2.80 -9.68 2.23
CA ALA A 78 3.74 -8.60 1.99
C ALA A 78 3.16 -7.19 2.22
N GLY A 79 2.09 -7.06 3.01
CA GLY A 79 1.55 -5.77 3.47
C GLY A 79 0.39 -5.22 2.64
N ASP A 80 -0.13 -4.06 3.06
CA ASP A 80 -1.33 -3.40 2.57
C ASP A 80 -2.59 -4.27 2.71
N ILE A 81 -2.90 -4.62 3.96
CA ILE A 81 -3.94 -5.57 4.35
C ILE A 81 -5.22 -4.88 4.78
N ILE A 82 -5.07 -3.88 5.69
CA ILE A 82 -6.19 -3.41 6.53
C ILE A 82 -6.99 -2.25 5.96
N GLN A 83 -6.60 -1.70 4.82
CA GLN A 83 -7.22 -0.55 4.18
C GLN A 83 -7.55 -0.86 2.70
N GLY A 84 -8.60 -0.26 2.15
CA GLY A 84 -8.97 -0.32 0.72
C GLY A 84 -10.44 -0.65 0.51
N ASN A 85 -10.80 -1.92 0.49
CA ASN A 85 -12.19 -2.34 0.30
C ASN A 85 -13.07 -1.85 1.46
N ILE A 86 -14.35 -1.63 1.14
CA ILE A 86 -15.34 -1.13 2.10
C ILE A 86 -15.45 -1.96 3.38
N LEU A 87 -15.22 -3.28 3.30
CA LEU A 87 -15.25 -4.16 4.47
C LEU A 87 -14.10 -3.81 5.42
N ALA A 88 -12.89 -3.65 4.89
CA ALA A 88 -11.72 -3.22 5.66
C ALA A 88 -11.95 -1.83 6.25
N LYS A 89 -12.52 -0.90 5.47
CA LYS A 89 -12.85 0.44 5.93
C LYS A 89 -13.85 0.43 7.10
N TYR A 90 -14.92 -0.36 7.01
CA TYR A 90 -16.02 -0.38 7.99
C TYR A 90 -15.54 -0.71 9.42
N ASP A 91 -14.62 -1.64 9.56
CA ASP A 91 -14.08 -2.05 10.87
C ASP A 91 -12.57 -1.80 11.03
N LYS A 92 -12.02 -0.93 10.18
CA LYS A 92 -10.61 -0.53 10.18
C LYS A 92 -9.68 -1.75 10.15
N GLY A 93 -9.99 -2.71 9.27
CA GLY A 93 -9.20 -3.92 9.03
C GLY A 93 -9.37 -5.04 10.04
N GLN A 94 -10.26 -4.92 11.04
CA GLN A 94 -10.45 -5.97 12.05
C GLN A 94 -10.88 -7.30 11.43
N SER A 95 -11.79 -7.28 10.46
CA SER A 95 -12.23 -8.48 9.74
C SER A 95 -11.08 -9.11 8.94
N CYS A 96 -10.21 -8.31 8.32
CA CYS A 96 -9.05 -8.81 7.60
C CYS A 96 -8.13 -9.62 8.53
N ILE A 97 -7.78 -9.08 9.70
CA ILE A 97 -6.95 -9.77 10.69
C ILE A 97 -7.63 -11.06 11.22
N LYS A 98 -8.93 -11.03 11.47
CA LYS A 98 -9.68 -12.23 11.88
C LYS A 98 -9.63 -13.35 10.83
N LEU A 99 -9.74 -12.98 9.56
CA LEU A 99 -9.66 -13.92 8.44
C LEU A 99 -8.25 -14.51 8.32
N MET A 100 -7.21 -13.67 8.34
CA MET A 100 -5.81 -14.12 8.32
C MET A 100 -5.49 -15.05 9.50
N ASN A 101 -5.98 -14.74 10.71
CA ASN A 101 -5.87 -15.61 11.87
C ASN A 101 -6.56 -16.97 11.65
N SER A 102 -7.71 -17.00 10.98
CA SER A 102 -8.46 -18.24 10.69
C SER A 102 -7.77 -19.09 9.61
N ILE A 103 -7.11 -18.47 8.65
CA ILE A 103 -6.32 -19.14 7.60
C ILE A 103 -5.01 -19.66 8.18
N GLY A 104 -4.44 -18.96 9.17
CA GLY A 104 -3.18 -19.30 9.80
C GLY A 104 -1.99 -18.76 8.99
N TYR A 105 -1.90 -17.43 8.87
CA TYR A 105 -0.69 -16.76 8.42
C TYR A 105 0.43 -16.90 9.44
N ASP A 106 1.68 -16.99 8.96
CA ASP A 106 2.87 -17.16 9.81
C ASP A 106 3.60 -15.82 10.05
N ALA A 107 3.54 -14.86 9.12
CA ALA A 107 4.05 -13.51 9.28
C ALA A 107 3.42 -12.56 8.24
N ALA A 108 3.45 -11.25 8.53
CA ALA A 108 3.10 -10.19 7.58
C ALA A 108 4.12 -9.05 7.65
N ALA A 109 4.44 -8.45 6.49
CA ALA A 109 5.12 -7.16 6.45
C ALA A 109 4.15 -6.02 6.78
N ILE A 110 4.67 -4.83 7.06
CA ILE A 110 3.89 -3.60 7.17
C ILE A 110 4.02 -2.86 5.83
N GLY A 111 2.90 -2.62 5.15
CA GLY A 111 2.83 -1.72 4.01
C GLY A 111 2.58 -0.26 4.42
N ASN A 112 2.41 0.64 3.45
CA ASN A 112 2.14 2.05 3.75
C ASN A 112 0.68 2.27 4.19
N HIS A 113 -0.27 1.50 3.70
CA HIS A 113 -1.69 1.63 4.05
C HIS A 113 -2.06 1.05 5.42
N GLU A 114 -1.16 0.36 6.10
CA GLU A 114 -1.33 0.01 7.50
C GLU A 114 -1.39 1.25 8.41
N PHE A 115 -0.86 2.40 7.98
CA PHE A 115 -0.83 3.64 8.75
C PHE A 115 -2.05 4.55 8.52
N ASP A 116 -2.94 4.24 7.57
CA ASP A 116 -4.03 5.13 7.17
C ASP A 116 -5.02 5.44 8.31
N TYR A 117 -5.24 4.50 9.21
CA TYR A 117 -6.11 4.68 10.38
C TYR A 117 -5.35 5.14 11.65
N GLY A 118 -4.07 5.53 11.53
CA GLY A 118 -3.21 5.95 12.64
C GLY A 118 -2.60 4.80 13.44
N LEU A 119 -1.59 5.16 14.24
CA LEU A 119 -0.79 4.19 15.00
C LEU A 119 -1.60 3.43 16.07
N ASP A 120 -2.62 4.04 16.66
CA ASP A 120 -3.43 3.38 17.69
C ASP A 120 -4.21 2.20 17.09
N VAL A 121 -4.81 2.39 15.91
CA VAL A 121 -5.53 1.33 15.18
C VAL A 121 -4.55 0.26 14.70
N LEU A 122 -3.42 0.64 14.11
CA LEU A 122 -2.40 -0.34 13.70
C LEU A 122 -1.93 -1.20 14.88
N ASN A 123 -1.62 -0.56 16.02
CA ASN A 123 -1.22 -1.28 17.24
C ASN A 123 -2.32 -2.23 17.75
N GLU A 124 -3.60 -1.86 17.60
CA GLU A 124 -4.72 -2.72 17.95
C GLU A 124 -4.80 -3.93 17.01
N ARG A 125 -4.69 -3.73 15.69
CA ARG A 125 -4.68 -4.81 14.70
C ARG A 125 -3.51 -5.77 14.91
N MET A 126 -2.32 -5.25 15.18
CA MET A 126 -1.14 -6.07 15.49
C MET A 126 -1.33 -6.92 16.76
N ARG A 127 -2.04 -6.40 17.79
CA ARG A 127 -2.36 -7.19 19.00
C ARG A 127 -3.41 -8.28 18.76
N GLU A 128 -4.34 -8.06 17.83
CA GLU A 128 -5.35 -9.04 17.44
C GLU A 128 -4.78 -10.16 16.55
N ALA A 129 -3.69 -9.88 15.83
CA ALA A 129 -3.02 -10.84 14.96
C ALA A 129 -2.36 -11.97 15.78
N LYS A 130 -2.51 -13.21 15.29
CA LYS A 130 -1.85 -14.41 15.85
C LYS A 130 -0.49 -14.68 15.19
N PHE A 131 -0.06 -13.81 14.31
CA PHE A 131 1.21 -13.82 13.59
C PHE A 131 1.91 -12.47 13.81
N PRO A 132 3.23 -12.41 13.71
CA PRO A 132 3.95 -11.15 13.84
C PRO A 132 3.80 -10.28 12.59
N PHE A 133 3.57 -8.97 12.78
CA PHE A 133 3.95 -7.94 11.83
C PHE A 133 5.42 -7.63 12.00
N ILE A 134 6.16 -7.54 10.90
CA ILE A 134 7.61 -7.34 10.89
C ILE A 134 8.03 -6.19 9.95
N SER A 135 9.02 -5.40 10.40
CA SER A 135 9.72 -4.43 9.56
C SER A 135 11.05 -4.03 10.19
N SER A 136 12.14 -4.13 9.43
CA SER A 136 13.50 -3.85 9.91
C SER A 136 13.94 -2.40 9.70
N ASN A 137 13.14 -1.61 8.97
CA ASN A 137 13.51 -0.26 8.58
C ASN A 137 12.55 0.84 9.06
N ILE A 138 11.58 0.50 9.91
CA ILE A 138 10.76 1.49 10.61
C ILE A 138 11.34 1.70 12.00
N ILE A 139 11.77 2.92 12.29
CA ILE A 139 12.36 3.31 13.59
C ILE A 139 11.39 4.22 14.33
N ASP A 140 11.08 3.90 15.57
CA ASP A 140 10.36 4.81 16.47
C ASP A 140 11.34 5.87 17.01
N ASN A 141 11.09 7.13 16.66
CA ASN A 141 11.93 8.27 17.05
C ASN A 141 11.99 8.51 18.58
N ASN A 142 11.01 8.01 19.34
CA ASN A 142 10.96 8.16 20.78
C ASN A 142 11.87 7.17 21.51
N THR A 143 12.02 5.95 20.95
CA THR A 143 12.76 4.84 21.56
C THR A 143 14.07 4.53 20.86
N GLU A 144 14.28 5.05 19.65
CA GLU A 144 15.39 4.75 18.75
C GLU A 144 15.50 3.25 18.37
N ASN A 145 14.46 2.47 18.66
CA ASN A 145 14.38 1.06 18.28
C ASN A 145 13.50 0.86 17.04
N THR A 146 13.54 -0.34 16.45
CA THR A 146 12.57 -0.69 15.42
C THR A 146 11.16 -0.65 15.99
N PHE A 147 10.22 -0.07 15.24
CA PHE A 147 8.81 0.09 15.64
C PHE A 147 8.13 -1.26 15.93
N VAL A 148 8.46 -2.27 15.14
CA VAL A 148 8.04 -3.67 15.34
C VAL A 148 9.26 -4.60 15.32
N LYS A 149 9.06 -5.90 15.50
CA LYS A 149 10.14 -6.87 15.32
C LYS A 149 10.74 -6.75 13.92
N PRO A 150 12.06 -6.68 13.78
CA PRO A 150 12.70 -6.55 12.46
C PRO A 150 12.59 -7.83 11.62
N TYR A 151 12.56 -8.98 12.26
CA TYR A 151 12.47 -10.30 11.65
C TYR A 151 11.82 -11.31 12.60
N THR A 152 11.42 -12.44 12.06
CA THR A 152 11.00 -13.63 12.82
C THR A 152 11.71 -14.87 12.30
N ILE A 153 11.77 -15.91 13.13
CA ILE A 153 12.35 -17.19 12.74
C ILE A 153 11.32 -18.28 12.97
N LEU A 154 11.06 -19.06 11.95
CA LEU A 154 10.24 -20.27 12.03
C LEU A 154 11.17 -21.48 12.19
N GLU A 155 11.19 -22.06 13.40
CA GLU A 155 11.90 -23.32 13.67
C GLU A 155 10.96 -24.48 13.43
N LYS A 156 11.26 -25.27 12.42
CA LYS A 156 10.44 -26.41 11.97
C LYS A 156 11.33 -27.64 11.83
N GLU A 157 10.73 -28.83 11.82
CA GLU A 157 11.46 -30.10 11.65
C GLU A 157 12.24 -30.18 10.32
N TYR A 158 11.75 -29.47 9.29
CA TYR A 158 12.32 -29.45 7.95
C TYR A 158 13.40 -28.35 7.73
N GLY A 159 13.64 -27.51 8.72
CA GLY A 159 14.66 -26.47 8.66
C GLY A 159 14.27 -25.21 9.41
N LYS A 160 15.23 -24.28 9.51
CA LYS A 160 15.09 -23.00 10.19
C LYS A 160 14.97 -21.88 9.16
N ILE A 161 13.87 -21.16 9.18
CA ILE A 161 13.54 -20.15 8.17
C ILE A 161 13.51 -18.77 8.83
N GLY A 162 14.40 -17.89 8.38
CA GLY A 162 14.42 -16.48 8.77
C GLY A 162 13.56 -15.64 7.83
N ILE A 163 12.71 -14.78 8.38
CA ILE A 163 11.83 -13.89 7.59
C ILE A 163 12.06 -12.47 8.09
N ILE A 164 12.62 -11.59 7.23
CA ILE A 164 12.86 -10.18 7.53
C ILE A 164 11.79 -9.31 6.87
N GLY A 165 11.25 -8.33 7.61
CA GLY A 165 10.27 -7.38 7.07
C GLY A 165 10.92 -6.11 6.54
N LEU A 166 10.35 -5.55 5.47
CA LEU A 166 10.77 -4.29 4.85
C LEU A 166 9.54 -3.48 4.44
N THR A 167 9.57 -2.16 4.70
CA THR A 167 8.48 -1.23 4.39
C THR A 167 9.00 -0.11 3.50
N THR A 168 8.23 0.31 2.51
CA THR A 168 8.63 1.39 1.61
C THR A 168 8.87 2.70 2.36
N PRO A 169 10.00 3.38 2.12
CA PRO A 169 10.24 4.71 2.67
C PRO A 169 9.26 5.77 2.12
N GLU A 170 8.57 5.50 1.03
CA GLU A 170 7.51 6.35 0.47
C GLU A 170 6.36 6.56 1.47
N THR A 171 6.20 5.67 2.46
CA THR A 171 5.24 5.79 3.57
C THR A 171 5.31 7.16 4.27
N LYS A 172 6.46 7.82 4.28
CA LYS A 172 6.62 9.19 4.82
C LYS A 172 5.65 10.20 4.19
N THR A 173 5.24 9.96 2.96
CA THR A 173 4.41 10.86 2.16
C THR A 173 3.19 10.21 1.54
N SER A 174 3.13 8.88 1.46
CA SER A 174 1.96 8.14 0.96
C SER A 174 0.94 7.83 2.04
N ALA A 175 1.34 7.78 3.32
CA ALA A 175 0.42 7.84 4.46
C ALA A 175 0.16 9.30 4.88
N LEU A 176 -0.92 9.55 5.65
CA LEU A 176 -1.16 10.87 6.22
C LEU A 176 0.03 11.26 7.11
N PRO A 177 0.75 12.37 6.85
CA PRO A 177 2.01 12.69 7.53
C PRO A 177 1.92 12.71 9.06
N GLU A 178 0.79 13.12 9.62
CA GLU A 178 0.57 13.13 11.08
C GLU A 178 0.51 11.72 11.69
N ASN A 179 0.01 10.73 10.93
CA ASN A 179 -0.07 9.33 11.36
C ASN A 179 1.31 8.67 11.50
N VAL A 180 2.33 9.21 10.83
CA VAL A 180 3.69 8.65 10.81
C VAL A 180 4.74 9.61 11.40
N ALA A 181 4.32 10.74 11.99
CA ALA A 181 5.20 11.82 12.46
C ALA A 181 6.26 11.37 13.48
N THR A 182 5.96 10.36 14.29
CA THR A 182 6.87 9.79 15.30
C THR A 182 7.76 8.68 14.76
N LEU A 183 7.63 8.32 13.49
CA LEU A 183 8.37 7.25 12.86
C LEU A 183 9.40 7.79 11.86
N ASN A 184 10.48 7.05 11.71
CA ASN A 184 11.46 7.26 10.66
C ASN A 184 11.61 5.98 9.82
N PHE A 185 11.47 6.11 8.51
CA PHE A 185 11.62 5.03 7.56
C PHE A 185 13.03 5.10 6.94
N LEU A 186 13.88 4.13 7.24
CA LEU A 186 15.22 4.08 6.71
C LEU A 186 15.18 3.86 5.19
N GLU A 187 16.03 4.59 4.45
CA GLU A 187 16.09 4.56 2.99
C GLU A 187 17.52 4.44 2.47
N GLY A 188 17.67 4.07 1.21
CA GLY A 188 18.96 4.02 0.52
C GLY A 188 19.99 3.16 1.24
N LYS A 189 21.22 3.68 1.40
CA LYS A 189 22.32 2.95 2.02
C LYS A 189 22.05 2.57 3.48
N VAL A 190 21.27 3.34 4.21
CA VAL A 190 20.94 3.06 5.62
C VAL A 190 19.97 1.87 5.70
N LEU A 191 18.98 1.81 4.80
CA LEU A 191 18.12 0.64 4.64
C LEU A 191 18.96 -0.62 4.36
N MET A 192 19.89 -0.56 3.39
CA MET A 192 20.75 -1.70 3.03
C MET A 192 21.58 -2.17 4.22
N ALA A 193 22.20 -1.24 4.96
CA ALA A 193 23.01 -1.55 6.13
C ALA A 193 22.20 -2.20 7.26
N SER A 194 21.00 -1.68 7.55
CA SER A 194 20.07 -2.27 8.53
C SER A 194 19.66 -3.68 8.12
N THR A 195 19.23 -3.86 6.87
CA THR A 195 18.81 -5.16 6.34
C THR A 195 19.94 -6.17 6.41
N GLN A 196 21.16 -5.81 5.95
CA GLN A 196 22.33 -6.70 6.03
C GLN A 196 22.67 -7.10 7.46
N MET A 197 22.55 -6.17 8.41
CA MET A 197 22.80 -6.47 9.83
C MET A 197 21.85 -7.57 10.34
N TYR A 198 20.55 -7.49 10.04
CA TYR A 198 19.59 -8.49 10.48
C TYR A 198 19.72 -9.80 9.71
N VAL A 199 19.98 -9.77 8.40
CA VAL A 199 20.30 -10.98 7.61
C VAL A 199 21.52 -11.70 8.19
N SER A 200 22.58 -10.95 8.54
CA SER A 200 23.76 -11.53 9.16
C SER A 200 23.48 -12.18 10.53
N LYS A 201 22.56 -11.62 11.32
CA LYS A 201 22.09 -12.25 12.57
C LYS A 201 21.38 -13.58 12.30
N MET A 202 20.45 -13.63 11.32
CA MET A 202 19.75 -14.85 10.96
C MET A 202 20.70 -15.94 10.43
N ILE A 203 21.73 -15.55 9.65
CA ILE A 203 22.80 -16.47 9.24
C ILE A 203 23.56 -17.00 10.46
N ALA A 204 23.93 -16.13 11.41
CA ALA A 204 24.61 -16.53 12.66
C ALA A 204 23.73 -17.45 13.53
N GLU A 205 22.42 -17.29 13.49
CA GLU A 205 21.41 -18.15 14.11
C GLU A 205 21.15 -19.44 13.32
N LYS A 206 21.89 -19.65 12.22
CA LYS A 206 21.85 -20.84 11.35
C LYS A 206 20.48 -21.04 10.68
N CYS A 207 19.87 -19.97 10.18
CA CYS A 207 18.74 -20.11 9.28
C CYS A 207 19.19 -20.78 7.98
N ASP A 208 18.43 -21.78 7.54
CA ASP A 208 18.70 -22.56 6.32
C ASP A 208 18.12 -21.90 5.07
N LEU A 209 17.13 -21.02 5.27
CA LEU A 209 16.44 -20.21 4.25
C LEU A 209 16.21 -18.81 4.81
N ILE A 210 16.46 -17.78 4.03
CA ILE A 210 16.17 -16.39 4.40
C ILE A 210 15.24 -15.76 3.37
N ILE A 211 14.07 -15.34 3.84
CA ILE A 211 13.03 -14.68 3.05
C ILE A 211 12.98 -13.21 3.44
N ALA A 212 13.11 -12.31 2.46
CA ALA A 212 12.69 -10.92 2.63
C ALA A 212 11.20 -10.81 2.29
N LEU A 213 10.40 -10.35 3.25
CA LEU A 213 8.99 -10.07 3.10
C LEU A 213 8.86 -8.55 3.04
N GLY A 214 8.85 -8.00 1.82
CA GLY A 214 8.97 -6.59 1.56
C GLY A 214 7.66 -5.98 1.07
N HIS A 215 7.52 -4.69 1.31
CA HIS A 215 6.53 -3.82 0.70
C HIS A 215 7.26 -2.58 0.17
N LEU A 216 8.15 -2.80 -0.81
CA LEU A 216 9.07 -1.78 -1.32
C LEU A 216 8.71 -1.30 -2.73
N GLY A 217 8.23 -2.21 -3.56
CA GLY A 217 7.98 -1.95 -4.96
C GLY A 217 9.26 -1.74 -5.79
N SER A 218 9.05 -1.38 -7.07
CA SER A 218 10.10 -1.19 -8.09
C SER A 218 10.03 0.15 -8.79
N LYS A 219 9.17 1.08 -8.31
CA LYS A 219 8.98 2.39 -8.95
C LYS A 219 10.24 3.25 -8.91
N ASP A 220 10.39 4.12 -9.90
CA ASP A 220 11.51 5.08 -9.96
C ASP A 220 11.48 6.09 -8.80
N SER A 221 10.30 6.37 -8.22
CA SER A 221 10.16 7.20 -7.00
C SER A 221 10.91 6.61 -5.80
N CYS A 222 11.02 5.27 -5.73
CA CYS A 222 11.71 4.54 -4.67
C CYS A 222 13.15 4.16 -5.03
N MET A 223 13.72 4.72 -6.10
CA MET A 223 15.09 4.37 -6.56
C MET A 223 16.11 4.47 -5.43
N GLY A 224 16.89 3.39 -5.27
CA GLY A 224 17.84 3.21 -4.17
C GLY A 224 17.25 2.55 -2.92
N SER A 225 15.93 2.26 -2.91
CA SER A 225 15.23 1.56 -1.82
C SER A 225 14.26 0.48 -2.32
N ARG A 226 14.27 0.18 -3.62
CA ARG A 226 13.42 -0.86 -4.25
C ARG A 226 13.87 -2.25 -3.84
N SER A 227 13.01 -3.23 -4.03
CA SER A 227 13.35 -4.64 -3.81
C SER A 227 14.59 -5.10 -4.58
N GLU A 228 14.74 -4.68 -5.84
CA GLU A 228 15.92 -4.97 -6.67
C GLU A 228 17.20 -4.33 -6.09
N ASP A 229 17.08 -3.11 -5.54
CA ASP A 229 18.20 -2.43 -4.90
C ASP A 229 18.65 -3.17 -3.62
N VAL A 230 17.69 -3.71 -2.84
CA VAL A 230 17.98 -4.55 -1.67
C VAL A 230 18.68 -5.84 -2.11
N ILE A 231 18.13 -6.57 -3.07
CA ILE A 231 18.72 -7.83 -3.57
C ILE A 231 20.16 -7.60 -4.09
N ALA A 232 20.39 -6.47 -4.78
CA ALA A 232 21.71 -6.15 -5.34
C ALA A 232 22.76 -5.78 -4.28
N ASN A 233 22.34 -5.28 -3.10
CA ASN A 233 23.27 -4.73 -2.09
C ASN A 233 23.30 -5.50 -0.76
N VAL A 234 22.39 -6.47 -0.56
CA VAL A 234 22.30 -7.31 0.65
C VAL A 234 22.56 -8.76 0.29
N ASN A 235 23.53 -9.37 0.94
CA ASN A 235 23.89 -10.77 0.69
C ASN A 235 23.15 -11.70 1.65
N GLY A 236 22.66 -12.84 1.14
CA GLY A 236 22.09 -13.92 1.94
C GLY A 236 20.57 -13.93 1.99
N ILE A 237 19.88 -13.18 1.12
CA ILE A 237 18.43 -13.31 0.87
C ILE A 237 18.24 -14.31 -0.27
N ASP A 238 17.46 -15.37 -0.04
CA ASP A 238 17.18 -16.41 -1.03
C ASP A 238 15.91 -16.12 -1.82
N ILE A 239 14.89 -15.57 -1.14
CA ILE A 239 13.58 -15.25 -1.71
C ILE A 239 13.20 -13.83 -1.27
N PHE A 240 12.67 -13.04 -2.20
CA PHE A 240 12.08 -11.73 -1.93
C PHE A 240 10.61 -11.74 -2.37
N ILE A 241 9.70 -11.70 -1.40
CA ILE A 241 8.26 -11.54 -1.65
C ILE A 241 7.95 -10.06 -1.47
N ASP A 242 7.49 -9.38 -2.52
CA ASP A 242 7.27 -7.93 -2.57
C ASP A 242 5.79 -7.57 -2.69
N GLY A 243 5.49 -6.30 -2.62
CA GLY A 243 4.20 -5.65 -2.84
C GLY A 243 4.37 -4.17 -3.18
N HIS A 244 3.33 -3.35 -3.00
CA HIS A 244 3.27 -1.90 -3.19
C HIS A 244 2.92 -1.44 -4.62
N ASP A 245 3.45 -2.08 -5.64
CA ASP A 245 3.26 -1.65 -7.02
C ASP A 245 2.07 -2.30 -7.71
N HIS A 246 1.45 -3.30 -7.07
CA HIS A 246 0.38 -4.11 -7.63
C HIS A 246 0.80 -4.83 -8.92
N LEU A 247 2.07 -5.20 -9.04
CA LEU A 247 2.60 -5.90 -10.20
C LEU A 247 2.55 -7.41 -10.01
N VAL A 248 2.51 -8.15 -11.11
CA VAL A 248 2.76 -9.58 -11.09
C VAL A 248 4.21 -9.81 -11.49
N LYS A 249 5.03 -10.32 -10.55
CA LYS A 249 6.45 -10.61 -10.77
C LYS A 249 6.76 -12.05 -10.45
N ASN A 250 7.66 -12.61 -11.24
CA ASN A 250 8.28 -13.91 -11.02
C ASN A 250 9.63 -13.91 -11.74
N ASN A 251 10.64 -13.35 -11.10
CA ASN A 251 11.94 -13.09 -11.68
C ASN A 251 13.06 -13.65 -10.81
N ILE A 252 14.20 -13.96 -11.42
CA ILE A 252 15.46 -14.15 -10.70
C ILE A 252 16.25 -12.85 -10.81
N VAL A 253 16.49 -12.21 -9.70
CA VAL A 253 17.31 -11.00 -9.58
C VAL A 253 18.59 -11.36 -8.83
N GLY A 254 19.73 -11.29 -9.52
CA GLY A 254 20.99 -11.78 -8.95
C GLY A 254 20.93 -13.28 -8.60
N HIS A 255 20.84 -13.58 -7.32
CA HIS A 255 20.73 -14.95 -6.78
C HIS A 255 19.38 -15.23 -6.11
N ALA A 256 18.53 -14.22 -5.92
CA ALA A 256 17.26 -14.34 -5.22
C ALA A 256 16.08 -14.51 -6.20
N LEU A 257 15.10 -15.30 -5.78
CA LEU A 257 13.78 -15.35 -6.41
C LEU A 257 12.98 -14.14 -5.94
N GLN A 258 12.59 -13.23 -6.85
CA GLN A 258 11.72 -12.08 -6.57
C GLN A 258 10.33 -12.34 -7.12
N VAL A 259 9.31 -12.19 -6.26
CA VAL A 259 7.90 -12.49 -6.58
C VAL A 259 6.95 -11.43 -6.04
N GLU A 260 5.83 -11.22 -6.73
CA GLU A 260 4.72 -10.33 -6.36
C GLU A 260 3.45 -10.79 -7.08
N THR A 261 2.29 -10.79 -6.40
CA THR A 261 1.04 -11.44 -6.88
C THR A 261 0.01 -10.49 -7.47
N GLY A 262 0.39 -9.28 -7.86
CA GLY A 262 -0.60 -8.26 -8.23
C GLY A 262 -1.24 -7.65 -6.99
N SER A 263 -2.56 -7.58 -6.95
CA SER A 263 -3.30 -6.98 -5.83
C SER A 263 -4.67 -7.64 -5.63
N PHE A 264 -5.37 -7.27 -4.56
CA PHE A 264 -6.80 -7.54 -4.35
C PHE A 264 -7.18 -9.03 -4.35
N THR A 265 -6.25 -9.94 -4.09
CA THR A 265 -6.44 -11.40 -4.20
C THR A 265 -6.73 -11.89 -5.64
N GLU A 266 -6.28 -11.17 -6.68
CA GLU A 266 -6.36 -11.64 -8.08
C GLU A 266 -5.58 -12.93 -8.28
N HIS A 267 -4.46 -13.06 -7.58
CA HIS A 267 -3.59 -14.23 -7.60
C HIS A 267 -3.18 -14.66 -6.19
N LEU A 268 -2.76 -15.91 -6.07
CA LEU A 268 -2.08 -16.45 -4.91
C LEU A 268 -0.71 -16.97 -5.35
N GLY A 269 0.35 -16.47 -4.73
CA GLY A 269 1.71 -16.97 -4.97
C GLY A 269 1.91 -18.33 -4.32
N CYS A 270 2.62 -19.21 -4.99
CA CYS A 270 2.93 -20.56 -4.54
C CYS A 270 4.39 -20.89 -4.88
N ILE A 271 5.27 -20.76 -3.90
CA ILE A 271 6.71 -21.03 -4.05
C ILE A 271 6.99 -22.44 -3.56
N VAL A 272 7.71 -23.22 -4.36
CA VAL A 272 8.12 -24.60 -4.06
C VAL A 272 9.61 -24.79 -4.31
N TYR A 273 10.21 -25.76 -3.62
CA TYR A 273 11.59 -26.17 -3.83
C TYR A 273 11.63 -27.41 -4.73
N GLU A 274 12.04 -27.22 -5.99
CA GLU A 274 12.10 -28.27 -7.01
C GLU A 274 13.48 -28.24 -7.69
N ASP A 275 14.08 -29.40 -7.92
CA ASP A 275 15.37 -29.54 -8.61
C ASP A 275 16.51 -28.68 -8.02
N GLY A 276 16.52 -28.52 -6.69
CA GLY A 276 17.57 -27.80 -5.99
C GLY A 276 17.44 -26.27 -6.01
N LYS A 277 16.29 -25.73 -6.39
CA LYS A 277 16.02 -24.29 -6.45
C LYS A 277 14.58 -23.94 -6.07
N TRP A 278 14.38 -22.72 -5.61
CA TRP A 278 13.06 -22.15 -5.38
C TRP A 278 12.47 -21.66 -6.69
N THR A 279 11.21 -22.02 -6.93
CA THR A 279 10.43 -21.59 -8.11
C THR A 279 9.03 -21.21 -7.69
N GLU A 280 8.41 -20.27 -8.39
CA GLU A 280 7.04 -19.87 -8.14
C GLU A 280 6.10 -20.35 -9.24
N LYS A 281 4.91 -20.75 -8.79
CA LYS A 281 3.72 -20.98 -9.61
C LYS A 281 2.63 -20.02 -9.14
N MET A 282 2.14 -19.17 -10.04
CA MET A 282 1.02 -18.29 -9.74
C MET A 282 -0.28 -19.09 -9.85
N ILE A 283 -1.08 -19.08 -8.79
CA ILE A 283 -2.43 -19.65 -8.82
C ILE A 283 -3.41 -18.52 -9.16
N SER A 284 -4.16 -18.70 -10.24
CA SER A 284 -5.09 -17.70 -10.76
C SER A 284 -6.54 -18.11 -10.55
N LEU A 285 -7.45 -17.16 -10.75
CA LEU A 285 -8.88 -17.39 -10.66
C LEU A 285 -9.34 -18.55 -11.56
N GLY A 286 -10.22 -19.40 -11.03
CA GLY A 286 -10.80 -20.53 -11.77
C GLY A 286 -10.01 -21.85 -11.67
N GLU A 287 -8.75 -21.85 -11.24
CA GLU A 287 -7.98 -23.07 -11.02
C GLU A 287 -8.50 -23.88 -9.81
N TYR A 288 -9.01 -23.17 -8.80
CA TYR A 288 -9.65 -23.74 -7.64
C TYR A 288 -11.03 -23.10 -7.45
N THR A 289 -12.03 -23.91 -7.14
CA THR A 289 -13.42 -23.46 -7.00
C THR A 289 -14.03 -23.78 -5.64
N LYS A 290 -13.38 -24.64 -4.86
CA LYS A 290 -13.82 -24.94 -3.50
C LYS A 290 -13.43 -23.85 -2.55
N ALA A 291 -14.36 -23.44 -1.68
CA ALA A 291 -14.16 -22.52 -0.58
C ALA A 291 -14.11 -23.24 0.77
N ASP A 292 -13.29 -22.75 1.67
CA ASP A 292 -13.34 -23.13 3.08
C ASP A 292 -14.60 -22.55 3.72
N ARG A 293 -15.55 -23.39 4.09
CA ARG A 293 -16.84 -22.99 4.65
C ARG A 293 -16.74 -22.17 5.93
N ASN A 294 -15.69 -22.36 6.75
CA ASN A 294 -15.52 -21.60 7.98
C ASN A 294 -15.08 -20.17 7.67
N VAL A 295 -14.13 -20.00 6.76
CA VAL A 295 -13.66 -18.69 6.31
C VAL A 295 -14.76 -17.97 5.51
N GLU A 296 -15.46 -18.67 4.63
CA GLU A 296 -16.63 -18.15 3.89
C GLU A 296 -17.72 -17.61 4.84
N LYS A 297 -18.02 -18.34 5.91
CA LYS A 297 -18.97 -17.87 6.93
C LYS A 297 -18.49 -16.62 7.65
N LEU A 298 -17.20 -16.49 7.93
CA LEU A 298 -16.63 -15.28 8.54
C LEU A 298 -16.75 -14.08 7.59
N VAL A 299 -16.40 -14.26 6.31
CA VAL A 299 -16.55 -13.24 5.27
C VAL A 299 -18.02 -12.81 5.15
N ASN A 300 -18.94 -13.75 5.01
CA ASN A 300 -20.37 -13.46 4.87
C ASN A 300 -20.95 -12.74 6.10
N ASN A 301 -20.52 -13.08 7.30
CA ASN A 301 -20.95 -12.38 8.51
C ASN A 301 -20.42 -10.94 8.58
N ALA A 302 -19.17 -10.72 8.18
CA ALA A 302 -18.59 -9.39 8.13
C ALA A 302 -19.30 -8.53 7.07
N SER A 303 -19.56 -9.09 5.89
CA SER A 303 -20.22 -8.40 4.77
C SER A 303 -21.69 -8.07 5.05
N TYR A 304 -22.43 -8.94 5.76
CA TYR A 304 -23.87 -8.75 5.98
C TYR A 304 -24.22 -7.41 6.66
N ASN A 305 -23.48 -7.03 7.69
CA ASN A 305 -23.71 -5.78 8.42
C ASN A 305 -23.37 -4.54 7.56
N VAL A 306 -22.33 -4.67 6.72
CA VAL A 306 -21.90 -3.64 5.78
C VAL A 306 -22.91 -3.49 4.66
N ASP A 307 -23.37 -4.59 4.06
CA ASP A 307 -24.29 -4.60 2.92
C ASP A 307 -25.66 -3.96 3.25
N LEU A 308 -26.16 -4.15 4.45
CA LEU A 308 -27.43 -3.58 4.86
C LEU A 308 -27.40 -2.04 4.86
N HIS A 309 -26.29 -1.46 5.31
CA HIS A 309 -26.12 0.00 5.39
C HIS A 309 -25.77 0.61 4.03
N LEU A 310 -25.04 -0.10 3.21
CA LEU A 310 -24.41 0.39 1.98
C LEU A 310 -25.21 0.09 0.70
N SER A 311 -26.30 -0.66 0.81
CA SER A 311 -27.14 -1.01 -0.34
C SER A 311 -28.08 0.12 -0.81
N THR A 312 -28.13 1.25 -0.08
CA THR A 312 -28.96 2.40 -0.44
C THR A 312 -28.55 2.96 -1.80
N ILE A 313 -29.49 3.00 -2.75
CA ILE A 313 -29.27 3.58 -4.08
C ILE A 313 -29.27 5.09 -3.95
N VAL A 314 -28.22 5.73 -4.45
CA VAL A 314 -28.03 7.19 -4.46
C VAL A 314 -28.17 7.79 -5.86
N GLY A 315 -28.06 6.97 -6.90
CA GLY A 315 -28.18 7.44 -8.28
C GLY A 315 -28.18 6.33 -9.31
N ASP A 316 -28.12 6.74 -10.57
CA ASP A 316 -28.07 5.89 -11.75
C ASP A 316 -27.09 6.50 -12.77
N ALA A 317 -26.07 5.76 -13.17
CA ALA A 317 -25.10 6.17 -14.18
C ALA A 317 -25.47 5.56 -15.53
N VAL A 318 -25.56 6.39 -16.58
CA VAL A 318 -25.90 5.92 -17.92
C VAL A 318 -24.72 5.16 -18.55
N ASN A 319 -23.49 5.59 -18.29
CA ASN A 319 -22.26 4.99 -18.82
C ASN A 319 -21.29 4.62 -17.71
N ASP A 320 -20.38 3.70 -18.02
CA ASP A 320 -19.21 3.44 -17.18
C ASP A 320 -18.31 4.68 -17.10
N MET A 321 -17.72 4.90 -15.93
CA MET A 321 -16.71 5.92 -15.67
C MET A 321 -15.49 5.24 -15.09
N SER A 322 -14.40 5.17 -15.88
CA SER A 322 -13.19 4.45 -15.48
C SER A 322 -12.47 5.14 -14.33
N GLY A 323 -12.05 4.35 -13.35
CA GLY A 323 -11.16 4.74 -12.26
C GLY A 323 -9.74 4.17 -12.41
N GLU A 324 -9.34 3.77 -13.62
CA GLU A 324 -8.00 3.23 -13.89
C GLU A 324 -6.90 4.23 -13.52
N PHE A 325 -5.77 3.68 -13.05
CA PHE A 325 -4.65 4.48 -12.57
C PHE A 325 -3.64 4.81 -13.66
N MET A 326 -3.37 3.87 -14.59
CA MET A 326 -2.34 4.04 -15.62
C MET A 326 -2.62 3.21 -16.90
N PRO A 327 -2.82 3.87 -18.08
CA PRO A 327 -3.04 5.31 -18.21
C PRO A 327 -4.35 5.72 -17.51
N GLY A 328 -4.34 6.78 -16.71
CA GLY A 328 -5.54 7.16 -16.00
C GLY A 328 -5.34 8.25 -14.96
N LEU A 329 -6.02 8.11 -13.82
CA LEU A 329 -6.11 9.11 -12.74
C LEU A 329 -4.75 9.61 -12.23
N ARG A 330 -3.68 8.83 -12.38
CA ARG A 330 -2.34 9.15 -11.85
C ARG A 330 -1.36 9.73 -12.87
N ASN A 331 -1.77 9.96 -14.12
CA ASN A 331 -0.88 10.55 -15.14
C ASN A 331 -1.59 11.35 -16.23
N GLN A 332 -2.93 11.40 -16.23
CA GLN A 332 -3.71 12.18 -17.21
C GLN A 332 -5.07 12.59 -16.63
N GLU A 333 -5.78 13.47 -17.33
CA GLU A 333 -7.17 13.81 -17.03
C GLU A 333 -8.08 12.61 -17.24
N MET A 334 -8.98 12.38 -16.31
CA MET A 334 -10.00 11.34 -16.40
C MET A 334 -11.39 11.90 -16.07
N ALA A 335 -12.41 11.41 -16.77
CA ALA A 335 -13.79 11.81 -16.50
C ALA A 335 -14.21 11.59 -15.04
N MET A 336 -13.73 10.52 -14.42
CA MET A 336 -13.96 10.26 -12.99
C MET A 336 -13.23 11.28 -12.10
N GLY A 337 -12.06 11.74 -12.50
CA GLY A 337 -11.32 12.80 -11.81
C GLY A 337 -12.05 14.15 -11.89
N ASP A 338 -12.55 14.50 -13.07
CA ASP A 338 -13.37 15.69 -13.28
C ASP A 338 -14.64 15.64 -12.44
N PHE A 339 -15.34 14.51 -12.45
CA PHE A 339 -16.58 14.31 -11.71
C PHE A 339 -16.38 14.43 -10.19
N CYS A 340 -15.33 13.82 -9.64
CA CYS A 340 -15.01 13.90 -8.22
C CYS A 340 -14.62 15.32 -7.80
N SER A 341 -13.75 15.99 -8.59
CA SER A 341 -13.33 17.35 -8.28
C SER A 341 -14.49 18.36 -8.41
N ASP A 342 -15.39 18.17 -9.38
CA ASP A 342 -16.63 18.96 -9.50
C ASP A 342 -17.56 18.77 -8.31
N ALA A 343 -17.73 17.53 -7.86
CA ALA A 343 -18.56 17.21 -6.70
C ALA A 343 -18.06 17.91 -5.44
N ILE A 344 -16.75 17.84 -5.20
CA ILE A 344 -16.12 18.47 -4.04
C ILE A 344 -16.21 20.00 -4.13
N LEU A 345 -15.85 20.60 -5.27
CA LEU A 345 -15.94 22.06 -5.44
C LEU A 345 -17.38 22.57 -5.28
N TRP A 346 -18.35 21.87 -5.88
CA TRP A 346 -19.74 22.23 -5.78
C TRP A 346 -20.23 22.20 -4.33
N GLN A 347 -20.02 21.10 -3.61
CA GLN A 347 -20.49 20.95 -2.22
C GLN A 347 -19.80 21.93 -1.29
N SER A 348 -18.49 22.11 -1.46
CA SER A 348 -17.73 23.10 -0.69
C SER A 348 -18.30 24.51 -0.86
N ASN A 349 -18.66 24.88 -2.11
CA ASN A 349 -19.25 26.19 -2.41
C ASN A 349 -20.71 26.34 -1.91
N GLN A 350 -21.44 25.25 -1.62
CA GLN A 350 -22.74 25.32 -0.94
C GLN A 350 -22.53 25.77 0.54
N ILE A 351 -21.48 25.27 1.20
CA ILE A 351 -21.19 25.61 2.60
C ILE A 351 -20.55 27.00 2.73
N LEU A 352 -19.60 27.33 1.87
CA LEU A 352 -18.88 28.61 1.91
C LEU A 352 -19.77 29.81 1.59
N GLY A 353 -20.86 29.58 0.83
CA GLY A 353 -21.77 30.64 0.40
C GLY A 353 -21.18 31.53 -0.71
N GLN A 354 -22.00 32.47 -1.21
CA GLN A 354 -21.67 33.24 -2.43
C GLN A 354 -20.46 34.15 -2.28
N ASP A 355 -20.27 34.74 -1.09
CA ASP A 355 -19.22 35.76 -0.85
C ASP A 355 -17.84 35.15 -0.57
N LYS A 356 -17.77 33.85 -0.29
CA LYS A 356 -16.54 33.14 0.08
C LYS A 356 -16.27 31.90 -0.78
N LYS A 357 -16.78 31.89 -2.01
CA LYS A 357 -16.57 30.75 -2.91
C LYS A 357 -15.09 30.42 -3.09
N ALA A 358 -14.81 29.14 -3.20
CA ALA A 358 -13.53 28.66 -3.66
C ALA A 358 -13.43 28.82 -5.19
N ASP A 359 -12.23 29.16 -5.65
CA ASP A 359 -11.92 29.38 -7.08
C ASP A 359 -11.69 28.06 -7.82
N GLY A 360 -11.23 27.01 -7.09
CA GLY A 360 -10.96 25.70 -7.66
C GLY A 360 -10.81 24.60 -6.61
N CYS A 361 -10.64 23.39 -7.11
CA CYS A 361 -10.42 22.19 -6.30
C CYS A 361 -9.28 21.37 -6.92
N ILE A 362 -8.48 20.75 -6.06
CA ILE A 362 -7.48 19.74 -6.42
C ILE A 362 -7.78 18.47 -5.65
N VAL A 363 -7.89 17.36 -6.38
CA VAL A 363 -7.99 16.00 -5.84
C VAL A 363 -6.79 15.23 -6.37
N ASN A 364 -5.96 14.68 -5.50
CA ASN A 364 -4.86 13.83 -5.94
C ASN A 364 -5.40 12.51 -6.52
N GLY A 365 -4.82 12.06 -7.63
CA GLY A 365 -5.25 10.84 -8.33
C GLY A 365 -5.21 9.59 -7.46
N GLY A 366 -4.37 9.60 -6.41
CA GLY A 366 -4.29 8.54 -5.41
C GLY A 366 -5.51 8.42 -4.50
N ALA A 367 -6.25 9.52 -4.29
CA ALA A 367 -7.45 9.51 -3.45
C ALA A 367 -8.65 8.82 -4.12
N ILE A 368 -8.70 8.78 -5.46
CA ILE A 368 -9.79 8.16 -6.23
C ILE A 368 -9.38 6.71 -6.55
N ARG A 369 -10.04 5.73 -5.93
CA ARG A 369 -9.59 4.32 -5.95
C ARG A 369 -10.31 3.44 -6.96
N THR A 370 -11.45 3.87 -7.48
CA THR A 370 -12.22 3.15 -8.51
C THR A 370 -13.11 4.11 -9.28
N GLY A 371 -13.83 3.59 -10.28
CA GLY A 371 -14.86 4.31 -11.03
C GLY A 371 -16.27 3.81 -10.75
N PHE A 372 -17.22 4.22 -11.59
CA PHE A 372 -18.58 3.73 -11.57
C PHE A 372 -18.86 2.85 -12.79
N ASN A 373 -19.57 1.74 -12.57
CA ASN A 373 -20.20 1.00 -13.66
C ASN A 373 -21.56 1.62 -14.00
N ALA A 374 -22.00 1.47 -15.25
CA ALA A 374 -23.35 1.85 -15.67
C ALA A 374 -24.40 1.11 -14.84
N GLY A 375 -25.48 1.81 -14.50
CA GLY A 375 -26.57 1.30 -13.68
C GLY A 375 -26.68 1.97 -12.31
N LYS A 376 -27.23 1.24 -11.34
CA LYS A 376 -27.52 1.78 -10.01
C LYS A 376 -26.23 2.02 -9.21
N ILE A 377 -26.04 3.24 -8.76
CA ILE A 377 -24.97 3.65 -7.86
C ILE A 377 -25.47 3.58 -6.42
N LYS A 378 -24.76 2.86 -5.59
CA LYS A 378 -25.05 2.67 -4.17
C LYS A 378 -24.07 3.43 -3.29
N VAL A 379 -24.41 3.59 -2.01
CA VAL A 379 -23.48 4.19 -1.03
C VAL A 379 -22.14 3.47 -1.01
N LYS A 380 -22.13 2.14 -1.14
CA LYS A 380 -20.88 1.36 -1.21
C LYS A 380 -19.97 1.75 -2.38
N ASP A 381 -20.56 2.10 -3.53
CA ASP A 381 -19.80 2.49 -4.71
C ASP A 381 -19.12 3.85 -4.47
N ILE A 382 -19.83 4.79 -3.81
CA ILE A 382 -19.25 6.07 -3.35
C ILE A 382 -18.07 5.84 -2.41
N GLN A 383 -18.27 4.97 -1.42
CA GLN A 383 -17.24 4.64 -0.42
C GLN A 383 -16.03 3.93 -1.04
N SER A 384 -16.24 3.18 -2.12
CA SER A 384 -15.14 2.54 -2.85
C SER A 384 -14.35 3.55 -3.70
N VAL A 385 -14.99 4.62 -4.16
CA VAL A 385 -14.29 5.73 -4.85
C VAL A 385 -13.39 6.48 -3.89
N PHE A 386 -13.89 6.84 -2.71
CA PHE A 386 -13.18 7.56 -1.65
C PHE A 386 -13.12 6.75 -0.35
N PRO A 387 -12.19 5.79 -0.22
CA PRO A 387 -12.17 4.91 0.95
C PRO A 387 -11.44 5.50 2.17
N PHE A 388 -10.82 6.69 2.06
CA PHE A 388 -9.95 7.24 3.09
C PHE A 388 -10.67 8.13 4.12
N ASP A 389 -11.91 8.58 3.82
CA ASP A 389 -12.66 9.55 4.64
C ASP A 389 -11.90 10.88 4.84
N ASN A 390 -11.23 11.35 3.78
CA ASN A 390 -10.48 12.60 3.85
C ASN A 390 -11.42 13.79 4.13
N GLU A 391 -11.01 14.65 5.07
CA GLU A 391 -11.70 15.90 5.35
C GLU A 391 -11.37 16.97 4.30
N MET A 392 -12.37 17.74 3.91
CA MET A 392 -12.21 18.82 2.93
C MET A 392 -11.84 20.14 3.61
N TRP A 393 -10.80 20.79 3.10
CA TRP A 393 -10.30 22.07 3.53
C TRP A 393 -10.30 23.08 2.39
N VAL A 394 -10.55 24.35 2.68
CA VAL A 394 -10.28 25.43 1.75
C VAL A 394 -9.02 26.18 2.19
N LEU A 395 -8.04 26.26 1.29
CA LEU A 395 -6.78 26.95 1.50
C LEU A 395 -6.77 28.25 0.72
N THR A 396 -6.34 29.37 1.34
CA THR A 396 -5.95 30.56 0.60
C THR A 396 -4.44 30.49 0.38
N ILE A 397 -4.02 30.47 -0.88
CA ILE A 397 -2.61 30.39 -1.29
C ILE A 397 -2.32 31.38 -2.42
N LYS A 398 -1.05 31.78 -2.57
CA LYS A 398 -0.63 32.57 -3.71
C LYS A 398 -0.62 31.75 -5.00
N GLY A 399 -0.86 32.43 -6.15
CA GLY A 399 -0.79 31.79 -7.46
C GLY A 399 0.57 31.15 -7.72
N SER A 400 1.67 31.80 -7.33
CA SER A 400 3.01 31.22 -7.44
C SER A 400 3.15 29.91 -6.67
N LYS A 401 2.50 29.75 -5.51
CA LYS A 401 2.47 28.49 -4.75
C LYS A 401 1.57 27.44 -5.42
N LEU A 402 0.42 27.86 -5.96
CA LEU A 402 -0.46 26.95 -6.73
C LEU A 402 0.30 26.37 -7.94
N LEU A 403 1.06 27.21 -8.66
CA LEU A 403 1.88 26.76 -9.78
C LEU A 403 2.98 25.78 -9.35
N GLU A 404 3.68 26.06 -8.24
CA GLU A 404 4.70 25.18 -7.68
C GLU A 404 4.14 23.79 -7.37
N ILE A 405 3.01 23.72 -6.63
CA ILE A 405 2.47 22.43 -6.21
C ILE A 405 1.89 21.61 -7.37
N ILE A 406 1.24 22.24 -8.36
CA ILE A 406 0.76 21.54 -9.54
C ILE A 406 1.96 20.99 -10.36
N GLU A 407 3.03 21.79 -10.54
CA GLU A 407 4.21 21.33 -11.27
C GLU A 407 4.93 20.21 -10.52
N ALA A 408 5.11 20.32 -9.19
CA ALA A 408 5.67 19.26 -8.35
C ALA A 408 4.86 17.96 -8.44
N SER A 409 3.53 18.09 -8.52
CA SER A 409 2.61 16.93 -8.57
C SER A 409 2.52 16.27 -9.95
N THR A 410 3.27 16.77 -10.92
CA THR A 410 3.39 16.17 -12.26
C THR A 410 4.82 15.70 -12.58
N GLN A 411 5.74 15.74 -11.59
CA GLN A 411 7.18 15.53 -11.82
C GLN A 411 7.50 14.17 -12.45
N ASN A 412 6.74 13.13 -12.16
CA ASN A 412 6.96 11.78 -12.68
C ASN A 412 6.19 11.48 -13.98
N THR A 413 5.26 12.37 -14.40
CA THR A 413 4.50 12.16 -15.65
C THR A 413 5.45 12.09 -16.85
N PRO A 414 5.35 11.07 -17.74
CA PRO A 414 4.17 10.20 -17.98
C PRO A 414 4.01 9.00 -17.06
N SER A 415 4.97 8.68 -16.19
CA SER A 415 4.79 7.62 -15.18
C SER A 415 3.70 7.99 -14.17
N ALA A 416 3.05 6.97 -13.59
CA ALA A 416 1.99 7.17 -12.61
C ALA A 416 2.52 7.79 -11.32
N MET A 417 1.71 8.65 -10.70
CA MET A 417 2.03 9.34 -9.46
C MET A 417 0.75 9.58 -8.64
N GLY A 418 0.72 9.15 -7.38
CA GLY A 418 -0.43 9.34 -6.49
C GLY A 418 -0.86 10.81 -6.38
N GLY A 419 0.09 11.71 -6.35
CA GLY A 419 -0.12 13.17 -6.29
C GLY A 419 -0.63 13.82 -7.57
N PHE A 420 -0.76 13.11 -8.71
CA PHE A 420 -1.21 13.74 -9.96
C PHE A 420 -2.56 14.46 -9.77
N PRO A 421 -2.67 15.77 -10.11
CA PRO A 421 -3.83 16.57 -9.76
C PRO A 421 -4.97 16.38 -10.75
N GLN A 422 -6.10 15.90 -10.28
CA GLN A 422 -7.41 16.02 -10.94
C GLN A 422 -8.05 17.32 -10.43
N VAL A 423 -8.62 18.14 -11.31
CA VAL A 423 -8.96 19.52 -10.96
C VAL A 423 -10.38 19.94 -11.36
N SER A 424 -10.96 20.86 -10.60
CA SER A 424 -12.15 21.62 -10.98
C SER A 424 -11.93 23.11 -10.76
N GLY A 425 -12.41 23.95 -11.67
CA GLY A 425 -12.18 25.39 -11.64
C GLY A 425 -10.74 25.83 -11.97
N ILE A 426 -9.87 24.91 -12.33
CA ILE A 426 -8.47 25.14 -12.74
C ILE A 426 -8.28 24.52 -14.11
N GLU A 427 -7.62 25.26 -15.03
CA GLU A 427 -7.18 24.72 -16.32
C GLU A 427 -5.66 24.89 -16.44
N TYR A 428 -4.95 23.80 -16.82
CA TYR A 428 -3.52 23.88 -17.01
C TYR A 428 -3.01 23.04 -18.19
N THR A 429 -1.85 23.42 -18.68
CA THR A 429 -1.12 22.71 -19.72
C THR A 429 0.15 22.12 -19.12
N LEU A 430 0.37 20.81 -19.31
CA LEU A 430 1.58 20.09 -18.93
C LEU A 430 2.38 19.77 -20.20
N ASN A 431 3.57 20.32 -20.34
CA ASN A 431 4.45 20.10 -21.48
C ASN A 431 5.51 19.03 -21.17
N LEU A 432 5.30 17.80 -21.65
CA LEU A 432 6.24 16.67 -21.46
C LEU A 432 7.50 16.77 -22.32
N THR A 433 7.53 17.65 -23.33
CA THR A 433 8.76 17.89 -24.10
C THR A 433 9.82 18.63 -23.28
N VAL A 434 9.40 19.24 -22.15
CA VAL A 434 10.29 19.88 -21.17
C VAL A 434 10.48 18.93 -19.99
N PRO A 435 11.70 18.43 -19.74
CA PRO A 435 11.99 17.59 -18.59
C PRO A 435 11.71 18.33 -17.26
N TYR A 436 11.21 17.59 -16.24
CA TYR A 436 11.09 18.17 -14.90
C TYR A 436 12.46 18.58 -14.36
N GLN A 437 12.60 19.84 -13.99
CA GLN A 437 13.84 20.38 -13.44
C GLN A 437 13.78 20.35 -11.92
N LYS A 438 14.45 19.37 -11.33
CA LYS A 438 14.51 19.21 -9.88
C LYS A 438 15.25 20.36 -9.21
N GLY A 439 14.58 21.05 -8.32
CA GLY A 439 15.14 21.99 -7.37
C GLY A 439 15.53 21.30 -6.06
N PRO A 440 15.45 21.99 -4.92
CA PRO A 440 15.68 21.37 -3.61
C PRO A 440 14.70 20.22 -3.32
N GLN A 441 15.19 19.17 -2.70
CA GLN A 441 14.33 18.11 -2.17
C GLN A 441 13.49 18.68 -1.04
N TYR A 442 12.21 18.34 -1.01
CA TYR A 442 11.33 18.72 0.09
C TYR A 442 11.74 18.01 1.40
N PRO A 443 11.66 18.69 2.55
CA PRO A 443 12.01 18.09 3.83
C PRO A 443 11.20 16.81 4.11
N ARG A 444 11.90 15.75 4.49
CA ARG A 444 11.31 14.44 4.81
C ARG A 444 10.40 13.88 3.70
N SER A 445 10.70 14.15 2.45
CA SER A 445 9.96 13.73 1.27
C SER A 445 10.92 13.15 0.23
N MET A 446 10.42 12.27 -0.62
CA MET A 446 11.16 11.78 -1.79
C MET A 446 11.03 12.71 -2.99
N TYR A 447 10.15 13.69 -2.92
CA TYR A 447 9.82 14.61 -4.00
C TYR A 447 10.64 15.88 -3.92
N TYR A 448 10.69 16.59 -5.05
CA TYR A 448 11.52 17.79 -5.24
C TYR A 448 10.63 18.97 -5.61
N ALA A 449 10.96 20.16 -5.12
CA ALA A 449 10.40 21.38 -5.65
C ALA A 449 10.86 21.57 -7.09
N PRO A 450 10.07 22.20 -7.99
CA PRO A 450 10.57 22.61 -9.29
C PRO A 450 11.64 23.70 -9.10
N SER A 451 12.76 23.61 -9.84
CA SER A 451 13.82 24.61 -9.76
C SER A 451 13.38 25.98 -10.32
N ALA A 452 12.44 25.97 -11.25
CA ALA A 452 11.81 27.14 -11.85
C ALA A 452 10.33 26.82 -12.14
N PRO A 453 9.41 27.09 -11.19
CA PRO A 453 7.97 26.86 -11.39
C PRO A 453 7.47 27.58 -12.66
N GLY A 454 6.63 26.88 -13.44
CA GLY A 454 6.14 27.36 -14.74
C GLY A 454 7.00 26.97 -15.93
N SER A 455 8.09 26.20 -15.72
CA SER A 455 8.92 25.72 -16.83
C SER A 455 8.24 24.61 -17.64
N ARG A 456 7.46 23.75 -16.97
CA ARG A 456 6.78 22.58 -17.55
C ARG A 456 5.27 22.71 -17.48
N VAL A 457 4.75 23.37 -16.45
CA VAL A 457 3.31 23.59 -16.24
C VAL A 457 2.97 25.06 -16.51
N THR A 458 1.92 25.29 -17.26
CA THR A 458 1.29 26.61 -17.43
C THR A 458 -0.14 26.51 -16.93
N ILE A 459 -0.48 27.25 -15.87
CA ILE A 459 -1.87 27.40 -15.46
C ILE A 459 -2.52 28.43 -16.39
N ASN A 460 -3.57 28.02 -17.08
CA ASN A 460 -4.26 28.87 -18.05
C ASN A 460 -5.31 29.75 -17.37
N SER A 461 -6.12 29.15 -16.48
CA SER A 461 -7.19 29.84 -15.76
C SER A 461 -7.44 29.26 -14.38
N VAL A 462 -7.93 30.09 -13.46
CA VAL A 462 -8.45 29.70 -12.13
C VAL A 462 -9.74 30.47 -11.88
N GLY A 463 -10.80 29.76 -11.47
CA GLY A 463 -12.13 30.36 -11.26
C GLY A 463 -12.71 31.00 -12.52
N GLY A 464 -12.33 30.51 -13.72
CA GLY A 464 -12.74 31.05 -15.02
C GLY A 464 -12.06 32.37 -15.39
N LYS A 465 -11.01 32.81 -14.66
CA LYS A 465 -10.21 33.99 -14.96
C LYS A 465 -8.80 33.59 -15.35
N ALA A 466 -8.13 34.42 -16.17
CA ALA A 466 -6.73 34.21 -16.49
C ALA A 466 -5.89 34.13 -15.21
N PHE A 467 -4.94 33.19 -15.19
CA PHE A 467 -4.08 32.97 -14.04
C PHE A 467 -3.13 34.15 -13.79
N ASP A 468 -3.00 34.52 -12.52
CA ASP A 468 -2.05 35.53 -12.04
C ASP A 468 -1.21 34.94 -10.90
N PRO A 469 0.11 34.80 -11.03
CA PRO A 469 0.97 34.22 -9.99
C PRO A 469 1.03 35.05 -8.70
N ASP A 470 0.70 36.34 -8.75
CA ASP A 470 0.72 37.25 -7.60
C ASP A 470 -0.64 37.31 -6.87
N ALA A 471 -1.71 36.83 -7.50
CA ALA A 471 -3.04 36.78 -6.90
C ALA A 471 -3.16 35.72 -5.79
N GLU A 472 -4.15 35.88 -4.94
CA GLU A 472 -4.54 34.88 -3.95
C GLU A 472 -5.73 34.08 -4.47
N TYR A 473 -5.64 32.75 -4.33
CA TYR A 473 -6.69 31.82 -4.74
C TYR A 473 -7.17 30.98 -3.57
N ARG A 474 -8.46 30.73 -3.53
CA ARG A 474 -9.11 29.85 -2.57
C ARG A 474 -9.28 28.47 -3.22
N ILE A 475 -8.48 27.50 -2.83
CA ILE A 475 -8.43 26.16 -3.42
C ILE A 475 -8.91 25.13 -2.39
N VAL A 476 -9.90 24.34 -2.79
CA VAL A 476 -10.36 23.18 -1.99
C VAL A 476 -9.41 22.02 -2.22
N VAL A 477 -8.97 21.42 -1.13
CA VAL A 477 -8.12 20.23 -1.11
C VAL A 477 -8.57 19.31 0.03
N ASN A 478 -8.14 18.06 0.00
CA ASN A 478 -8.29 17.18 1.15
C ASN A 478 -7.20 17.43 2.21
N ASP A 479 -7.43 16.91 3.42
CA ASP A 479 -6.50 17.00 4.55
C ASP A 479 -5.13 16.39 4.23
N PHE A 480 -5.08 15.29 3.45
CA PHE A 480 -3.85 14.66 2.98
C PHE A 480 -2.99 15.63 2.14
N ILE A 481 -3.58 16.32 1.16
CA ILE A 481 -2.89 17.35 0.36
C ILE A 481 -2.44 18.50 1.26
N LYS A 482 -3.34 19.00 2.12
CA LYS A 482 -3.04 20.10 3.06
C LYS A 482 -1.86 19.76 3.97
N ALA A 483 -1.78 18.52 4.46
CA ALA A 483 -0.70 18.03 5.31
C ALA A 483 0.63 17.79 4.55
N GLY A 484 0.63 17.96 3.22
CA GLY A 484 1.82 17.81 2.38
C GLY A 484 2.06 16.39 1.91
N GLY A 485 1.01 15.55 1.89
CA GLY A 485 1.06 14.19 1.37
C GLY A 485 1.49 14.16 -0.10
N ASP A 486 2.00 13.02 -0.55
CA ASP A 486 2.62 12.87 -1.87
C ASP A 486 3.64 14.00 -2.14
N SER A 487 3.50 14.68 -3.26
CA SER A 487 4.35 15.79 -3.72
C SER A 487 3.88 17.17 -3.27
N TYR A 488 2.85 17.25 -2.45
CA TYR A 488 2.30 18.52 -1.96
C TYR A 488 3.04 19.08 -0.75
N THR A 489 4.18 18.51 -0.39
CA THR A 489 5.03 18.95 0.74
C THR A 489 5.38 20.45 0.68
N GLY A 490 5.37 21.06 -0.51
CA GLY A 490 5.51 22.51 -0.65
C GLY A 490 4.50 23.34 0.13
N LEU A 491 3.33 22.78 0.46
CA LEU A 491 2.32 23.42 1.31
C LEU A 491 2.70 23.48 2.79
N THR A 492 3.63 22.64 3.24
CA THR A 492 4.10 22.64 4.66
C THR A 492 5.16 23.71 4.94
N ALA A 493 5.65 24.41 3.89
CA ALA A 493 6.60 25.50 4.07
C ALA A 493 5.96 26.66 4.84
N LYS A 494 6.77 27.35 5.66
CA LYS A 494 6.33 28.54 6.38
C LYS A 494 5.73 29.55 5.39
N ASP A 495 4.56 30.08 5.74
CA ASP A 495 3.82 31.08 4.95
C ASP A 495 3.34 30.59 3.56
N ALA A 496 3.38 29.27 3.29
CA ALA A 496 2.83 28.69 2.06
C ALA A 496 1.30 28.79 1.99
N ILE A 497 0.64 28.63 3.13
CA ILE A 497 -0.81 28.75 3.30
C ILE A 497 -1.09 30.04 4.06
N ILE A 498 -1.83 30.96 3.44
CA ILE A 498 -2.23 32.24 4.04
C ILE A 498 -3.34 32.01 5.07
N SER A 499 -4.32 31.18 4.72
CA SER A 499 -5.38 30.73 5.63
C SER A 499 -5.88 29.34 5.26
N ALA A 500 -6.36 28.59 6.24
CA ALA A 500 -6.97 27.29 6.06
C ALA A 500 -8.23 27.17 6.90
N GLU A 501 -9.32 26.68 6.30
CA GLU A 501 -10.62 26.48 6.96
C GLU A 501 -11.08 25.05 6.70
N ASN A 502 -11.35 24.27 7.77
CA ASN A 502 -11.97 22.95 7.67
C ASN A 502 -13.45 23.12 7.36
N LEU A 503 -13.93 22.45 6.33
CA LEU A 503 -15.33 22.54 5.89
C LEU A 503 -16.26 21.58 6.64
N GLY A 504 -15.73 20.67 7.45
CA GLY A 504 -16.51 19.64 8.15
C GLY A 504 -17.22 18.68 7.20
N LEU A 505 -16.62 18.43 6.05
CA LEU A 505 -17.13 17.54 4.99
C LEU A 505 -16.13 16.43 4.72
N LEU A 506 -16.63 15.24 4.41
CA LEU A 506 -15.82 14.18 3.83
C LEU A 506 -15.89 14.18 2.29
N ASP A 507 -14.83 13.73 1.62
CA ASP A 507 -14.78 13.59 0.16
C ASP A 507 -15.93 12.70 -0.37
N SER A 508 -16.20 11.58 0.30
CA SER A 508 -17.29 10.67 -0.01
C SER A 508 -18.68 11.31 0.15
N GLU A 509 -18.88 12.16 1.18
CA GLU A 509 -20.13 12.91 1.38
C GLU A 509 -20.34 13.95 0.29
N CYS A 510 -19.29 14.64 -0.13
CA CYS A 510 -19.35 15.59 -1.26
C CYS A 510 -19.83 14.91 -2.53
N LEU A 511 -19.27 13.74 -2.85
CA LEU A 511 -19.64 12.95 -4.02
C LEU A 511 -21.10 12.47 -3.95
N GLN A 512 -21.52 11.95 -2.79
CA GLN A 512 -22.90 11.51 -2.59
C GLN A 512 -23.91 12.65 -2.77
N LYS A 513 -23.68 13.80 -2.10
CA LYS A 513 -24.57 14.96 -2.19
C LYS A 513 -24.61 15.56 -3.60
N TYR A 514 -23.49 15.56 -4.31
CA TYR A 514 -23.48 15.99 -5.71
C TYR A 514 -24.40 15.14 -6.56
N ILE A 515 -24.36 13.81 -6.41
CA ILE A 515 -25.23 12.89 -7.15
C ILE A 515 -26.71 13.09 -6.73
N THR A 516 -27.01 13.12 -5.42
CA THR A 516 -28.39 13.18 -4.93
C THR A 516 -29.02 14.56 -5.13
N ASP A 517 -28.33 15.62 -4.72
CA ASP A 517 -28.90 16.96 -4.57
C ASP A 517 -28.71 17.80 -5.84
N ARG A 518 -27.52 17.74 -6.47
CA ARG A 518 -27.22 18.51 -7.69
C ARG A 518 -27.73 17.83 -8.95
N LEU A 519 -27.50 16.51 -9.07
CA LEU A 519 -27.86 15.72 -10.27
C LEU A 519 -29.19 15.00 -10.13
N HIS A 520 -29.88 15.12 -8.98
CA HIS A 520 -31.13 14.44 -8.70
C HIS A 520 -31.11 12.94 -9.00
N GLY A 521 -29.99 12.30 -8.67
CA GLY A 521 -29.75 10.88 -8.84
C GLY A 521 -29.45 10.44 -10.28
N LYS A 522 -29.15 11.35 -11.23
CA LYS A 522 -28.92 10.99 -12.65
C LYS A 522 -27.55 11.45 -13.12
N ILE A 523 -26.65 10.51 -13.34
CA ILE A 523 -25.33 10.75 -13.95
C ILE A 523 -25.50 10.52 -15.46
N THR A 524 -25.58 11.61 -16.20
CA THR A 524 -25.84 11.61 -17.66
C THR A 524 -24.55 11.37 -18.46
N PRO A 525 -24.62 11.02 -19.78
CA PRO A 525 -23.45 10.61 -20.57
C PRO A 525 -22.33 11.65 -20.69
N GLU A 526 -22.63 12.92 -20.50
CA GLU A 526 -21.61 14.00 -20.52
C GLU A 526 -20.57 13.84 -19.40
N TYR A 527 -20.96 13.29 -18.24
CA TYR A 527 -20.02 13.06 -17.12
C TYR A 527 -19.04 11.92 -17.34
N SER A 528 -19.27 11.07 -18.35
CA SER A 528 -18.32 10.02 -18.74
C SER A 528 -17.24 10.50 -19.73
N LYS A 529 -17.20 11.80 -20.02
CA LYS A 529 -16.23 12.42 -20.94
C LYS A 529 -15.33 13.36 -20.16
N VAL A 530 -14.03 13.37 -20.50
CA VAL A 530 -13.07 14.36 -20.00
C VAL A 530 -13.47 15.76 -20.43
N GLN A 531 -13.28 16.73 -19.55
CA GLN A 531 -13.71 18.12 -19.76
C GLN A 531 -12.63 18.98 -20.47
N GLY A 532 -11.40 18.46 -20.62
CA GLY A 532 -10.31 19.16 -21.29
C GLY A 532 -9.61 20.22 -20.41
N ARG A 533 -9.63 20.03 -19.09
CA ARG A 533 -9.00 20.92 -18.11
C ARG A 533 -7.49 20.76 -18.04
N ILE A 534 -7.01 19.58 -18.38
CA ILE A 534 -5.59 19.21 -18.32
C ILE A 534 -5.11 18.88 -19.74
N LYS A 535 -4.39 19.83 -20.35
CA LYS A 535 -3.82 19.62 -21.69
C LYS A 535 -2.39 19.10 -21.56
N ILE A 536 -2.13 17.89 -22.08
CA ILE A 536 -0.78 17.31 -22.11
C ILE A 536 -0.20 17.47 -23.52
N ILE A 537 1.00 18.05 -23.60
CA ILE A 537 1.81 18.18 -24.83
C ILE A 537 2.95 17.15 -24.71
N SER A 538 2.99 16.18 -25.64
CA SER A 538 3.99 15.10 -25.69
C SER A 538 4.83 15.16 -26.95
#